data_4ae114a8bac238ec3dc99b9a91af59b9
#
_entry.id   4ae114a8bac238ec3dc99b9a91af59b9
#
_cell.length_a   1.000
_cell.length_b   1.000
_cell.length_c   1.000
_cell.angle_alpha   90.00
_cell.angle_beta   90.00
_cell.angle_gamma   90.00
#
_symmetry.space_group_name_H-M   'P 1'
#
loop_
_entity.id
_entity.type
_entity.pdbx_description
1 polymer ?
#
loop_
_entity_poly.entity_id
_entity_poly.type
_entity_poly.pdbx_seq_one_letter_code
_entity_poly.pdbx_strand_id
1 'polypeptide(L)'
;MTDDAPEDVSDAIRYQGKAIDDPSWIPEFLAEQETGVLGLVDGDTPHLVTQLFVYDPGAGAIFLHGARAGRAHDLVDDGDRPRAAFTTSEKGRYVPADEPVNFTVEYSSVVAYGTVGFVTDPAEKRRVLERFMGKFAPQLTAGEDYEPISGESIDRTAVYRLDVDSWSGKTGWTDDDHPGAYDLDDVR
;
A
#
# COMPACT_ATOMS: atom_id res chain seq x y z
N MET A 1 -18.52 1.59 -24.45
CA MET A 1 -17.47 2.31 -23.71
C MET A 1 -16.37 1.29 -23.52
N THR A 2 -15.29 1.43 -24.25
CA THR A 2 -14.20 0.46 -24.32
C THR A 2 -13.52 0.37 -22.96
N ASP A 3 -13.46 -0.84 -22.45
CA ASP A 3 -12.73 -1.28 -21.27
C ASP A 3 -11.22 -1.20 -21.59
N ASP A 4 -10.67 0.00 -21.52
CA ASP A 4 -9.28 0.31 -21.86
C ASP A 4 -8.53 0.61 -20.55
N ALA A 5 -8.41 -0.40 -19.68
CA ALA A 5 -7.37 -0.39 -18.68
C ALA A 5 -6.02 -0.47 -19.43
N PRO A 6 -5.02 0.34 -19.10
CA PRO A 6 -3.73 0.26 -19.77
C PRO A 6 -3.17 -1.16 -19.64
N GLU A 7 -2.89 -1.80 -20.76
CA GLU A 7 -2.45 -3.21 -20.85
C GLU A 7 -1.11 -3.45 -20.13
N ASP A 8 -0.33 -2.40 -19.88
CA ASP A 8 0.88 -2.44 -19.07
C ASP A 8 1.09 -1.12 -18.32
N VAL A 9 0.95 -1.15 -16.99
CA VAL A 9 1.15 0.04 -16.14
C VAL A 9 2.63 0.44 -16.07
N SER A 10 3.56 -0.45 -16.44
CA SER A 10 4.99 -0.15 -16.51
C SER A 10 5.28 0.89 -17.59
N ASP A 11 4.54 0.87 -18.71
CA ASP A 11 4.64 1.86 -19.77
C ASP A 11 4.16 3.27 -19.38
N ALA A 12 3.40 3.38 -18.27
CA ALA A 12 2.98 4.67 -17.72
C ALA A 12 4.11 5.41 -17.00
N ILE A 13 5.25 4.78 -16.74
CA ILE A 13 6.40 5.40 -16.08
C ILE A 13 7.17 6.25 -17.08
N ARG A 14 7.03 7.58 -16.97
CA ARG A 14 7.70 8.56 -17.85
C ARG A 14 9.23 8.42 -17.88
N TYR A 15 9.85 8.10 -16.75
CA TYR A 15 11.30 7.91 -16.62
C TYR A 15 11.61 6.42 -16.49
N GLN A 16 11.79 5.73 -17.60
CA GLN A 16 12.07 4.28 -17.66
C GLN A 16 13.30 3.87 -16.84
N GLY A 17 14.32 4.70 -16.75
CA GLY A 17 15.52 4.43 -15.93
C GLY A 17 15.27 4.43 -14.41
N LYS A 18 14.04 4.74 -13.94
CA LYS A 18 13.60 4.64 -12.54
C LYS A 18 12.58 3.53 -12.31
N ALA A 19 12.16 2.86 -13.37
CA ALA A 19 11.27 1.71 -13.28
C ALA A 19 12.01 0.51 -12.67
N ILE A 20 11.30 -0.26 -11.89
CA ILE A 20 11.83 -1.50 -11.28
C ILE A 20 11.48 -2.67 -12.17
N ASP A 21 12.51 -3.34 -12.68
CA ASP A 21 12.38 -4.53 -13.52
C ASP A 21 12.50 -5.84 -12.70
N ASP A 22 12.97 -5.77 -11.45
CA ASP A 22 13.09 -6.93 -10.57
C ASP A 22 11.71 -7.34 -10.04
N PRO A 23 11.21 -8.53 -10.38
CA PRO A 23 9.89 -8.98 -9.96
C PRO A 23 9.80 -9.24 -8.44
N SER A 24 10.90 -9.41 -7.73
CA SER A 24 10.92 -9.62 -6.28
C SER A 24 10.85 -8.31 -5.50
N TRP A 25 11.31 -7.21 -6.08
CA TRP A 25 11.47 -5.93 -5.39
C TRP A 25 10.13 -5.37 -4.87
N ILE A 26 9.07 -5.38 -5.68
CA ILE A 26 7.76 -4.83 -5.27
C ILE A 26 7.15 -5.60 -4.11
N PRO A 27 7.10 -6.96 -4.13
CA PRO A 27 6.69 -7.75 -2.98
C PRO A 27 7.46 -7.47 -1.70
N GLU A 28 8.79 -7.35 -1.79
CA GLU A 28 9.67 -7.06 -0.66
C GLU A 28 9.41 -5.65 -0.11
N PHE A 29 9.35 -4.65 -0.98
CA PHE A 29 9.03 -3.28 -0.61
C PHE A 29 7.65 -3.17 0.09
N LEU A 30 6.61 -3.80 -0.46
CA LEU A 30 5.28 -3.82 0.16
C LEU A 30 5.26 -4.50 1.54
N ALA A 31 6.10 -5.52 1.75
CA ALA A 31 6.19 -6.19 3.04
C ALA A 31 6.78 -5.27 4.13
N GLU A 32 7.72 -4.41 3.77
CA GLU A 32 8.41 -3.48 4.68
C GLU A 32 7.57 -2.23 4.99
N GLN A 33 6.80 -1.73 4.01
CA GLN A 33 6.02 -0.50 4.20
C GLN A 33 4.87 -0.68 5.19
N GLU A 34 4.64 0.32 6.03
CA GLU A 34 3.65 0.28 7.11
C GLU A 34 2.30 0.86 6.69
N THR A 35 2.33 1.98 5.98
CA THR A 35 1.14 2.74 5.60
C THR A 35 1.02 2.88 4.09
N GLY A 36 -0.20 2.97 3.62
CA GLY A 36 -0.49 3.25 2.22
C GLY A 36 -1.85 3.91 2.04
N VAL A 37 -2.12 4.31 0.84
CA VAL A 37 -3.36 4.99 0.45
C VAL A 37 -4.15 4.11 -0.49
N LEU A 38 -5.34 3.70 -0.06
CA LEU A 38 -6.34 3.07 -0.93
C LEU A 38 -7.16 4.17 -1.61
N GLY A 39 -7.20 4.16 -2.93
CA GLY A 39 -8.03 5.03 -3.76
C GLY A 39 -9.23 4.28 -4.31
N LEU A 40 -10.41 4.82 -4.08
CA LEU A 40 -11.71 4.34 -4.56
C LEU A 40 -12.36 5.39 -5.45
N VAL A 41 -13.32 4.98 -6.27
CA VAL A 41 -14.09 5.90 -7.12
C VAL A 41 -15.48 6.09 -6.51
N ASP A 42 -15.84 7.33 -6.22
CA ASP A 42 -17.13 7.75 -5.71
C ASP A 42 -17.85 8.63 -6.74
N GLY A 43 -18.59 8.01 -7.65
CA GLY A 43 -19.13 8.69 -8.82
C GLY A 43 -17.99 9.19 -9.73
N ASP A 44 -17.81 10.50 -9.79
CA ASP A 44 -16.74 11.19 -10.52
C ASP A 44 -15.62 11.74 -9.60
N THR A 45 -15.71 11.45 -8.29
CA THR A 45 -14.79 11.97 -7.28
C THR A 45 -13.90 10.86 -6.71
N PRO A 46 -12.58 10.99 -6.66
CA PRO A 46 -11.71 10.05 -5.97
C PRO A 46 -11.91 10.10 -4.46
N HIS A 47 -12.07 8.95 -3.82
CA HIS A 47 -12.08 8.80 -2.37
C HIS A 47 -10.82 8.10 -1.89
N LEU A 48 -10.04 8.75 -1.03
CA LEU A 48 -8.74 8.26 -0.56
C LEU A 48 -8.77 7.92 0.92
N VAL A 49 -8.19 6.77 1.27
CA VAL A 49 -8.10 6.30 2.66
C VAL A 49 -6.66 5.91 2.97
N THR A 50 -6.04 6.60 3.92
CA THR A 50 -4.69 6.26 4.42
C THR A 50 -4.81 5.33 5.61
N GLN A 51 -4.17 4.16 5.54
CA GLN A 51 -4.25 3.12 6.58
C GLN A 51 -2.97 2.30 6.67
N LEU A 52 -2.81 1.59 7.79
CA LEU A 52 -1.89 0.46 7.88
C LEU A 52 -2.35 -0.65 6.92
N PHE A 53 -1.42 -1.39 6.36
CA PHE A 53 -1.72 -2.49 5.48
C PHE A 53 -0.76 -3.68 5.66
N VAL A 54 -1.19 -4.83 5.19
CA VAL A 54 -0.32 -6.00 5.02
C VAL A 54 -0.44 -6.52 3.59
N TYR A 55 0.69 -6.93 3.03
CA TYR A 55 0.74 -7.61 1.74
C TYR A 55 0.90 -9.12 1.95
N ASP A 56 0.17 -9.91 1.20
CA ASP A 56 0.29 -11.37 1.15
C ASP A 56 0.77 -11.81 -0.24
N PRO A 57 2.06 -12.16 -0.41
CA PRO A 57 2.58 -12.59 -1.71
C PRO A 57 1.95 -13.91 -2.18
N GLY A 58 1.54 -14.79 -1.25
CA GLY A 58 0.88 -16.05 -1.59
C GLY A 58 -0.53 -15.86 -2.17
N ALA A 59 -1.21 -14.78 -1.76
CA ALA A 59 -2.53 -14.41 -2.26
C ALA A 59 -2.48 -13.37 -3.39
N GLY A 60 -1.32 -12.74 -3.65
CA GLY A 60 -1.20 -11.62 -4.58
C GLY A 60 -2.09 -10.43 -4.18
N ALA A 61 -2.27 -10.18 -2.88
CA ALA A 61 -3.28 -9.25 -2.39
C ALA A 61 -2.74 -8.34 -1.27
N ILE A 62 -3.29 -7.12 -1.26
CA ILE A 62 -3.09 -6.14 -0.19
C ILE A 62 -4.33 -6.14 0.69
N PHE A 63 -4.12 -6.22 2.00
CA PHE A 63 -5.19 -6.21 2.99
C PHE A 63 -5.13 -4.96 3.86
N LEU A 64 -6.33 -4.41 4.13
CA LEU A 64 -6.54 -3.31 5.05
C LEU A 64 -7.67 -3.70 6.01
N HIS A 65 -7.82 -3.01 7.13
CA HIS A 65 -8.96 -3.25 8.02
C HIS A 65 -9.50 -1.94 8.58
N GLY A 66 -10.79 -1.97 8.94
CA GLY A 66 -11.45 -0.78 9.48
C GLY A 66 -12.81 -1.10 10.09
N ALA A 67 -13.56 -0.05 10.39
CA ALA A 67 -14.94 -0.18 10.84
C ALA A 67 -15.86 -0.66 9.71
N ARG A 68 -16.97 -1.30 10.08
CA ARG A 68 -18.03 -1.69 9.14
C ARG A 68 -19.00 -0.51 8.89
N ALA A 69 -18.45 0.67 8.69
CA ALA A 69 -19.20 1.89 8.42
C ALA A 69 -18.28 2.95 7.81
N GLY A 70 -18.89 3.93 7.14
CA GLY A 70 -18.21 5.07 6.55
C GLY A 70 -18.02 4.92 5.04
N ARG A 71 -17.62 6.03 4.40
CA ARG A 71 -17.67 6.12 2.93
C ARG A 71 -16.90 5.04 2.19
N ALA A 72 -15.70 4.70 2.65
CA ALA A 72 -14.92 3.61 2.04
C ALA A 72 -15.63 2.25 2.15
N HIS A 73 -16.26 1.98 3.32
CA HIS A 73 -17.04 0.77 3.50
C HIS A 73 -18.22 0.73 2.52
N ASP A 74 -19.00 1.81 2.45
CA ASP A 74 -20.17 1.88 1.59
C ASP A 74 -19.81 1.69 0.10
N LEU A 75 -18.73 2.32 -0.36
CA LEU A 75 -18.25 2.20 -1.74
C LEU A 75 -17.85 0.77 -2.13
N VAL A 76 -17.36 -0.02 -1.17
CA VAL A 76 -17.00 -1.43 -1.40
C VAL A 76 -18.23 -2.34 -1.26
N ASP A 77 -19.16 -2.00 -0.36
CA ASP A 77 -20.38 -2.78 -0.11
C ASP A 77 -21.41 -2.60 -1.25
N ASP A 78 -21.55 -1.36 -1.76
CA ASP A 78 -22.44 -1.04 -2.88
C ASP A 78 -21.92 -1.53 -4.24
N GLY A 79 -20.61 -1.83 -4.33
CA GLY A 79 -19.95 -2.21 -5.57
C GLY A 79 -19.80 -3.73 -5.71
N ASP A 80 -19.89 -4.20 -6.93
CA ASP A 80 -19.52 -5.57 -7.27
C ASP A 80 -17.99 -5.63 -7.47
N ARG A 81 -17.25 -5.52 -6.33
CA ARG A 81 -15.79 -5.45 -6.30
C ARG A 81 -15.22 -4.32 -7.17
N PRO A 82 -15.40 -3.06 -6.76
CA PRO A 82 -15.01 -1.91 -7.56
C PRO A 82 -13.51 -1.89 -7.86
N ARG A 83 -13.16 -1.27 -8.99
CA ARG A 83 -11.76 -0.95 -9.31
C ARG A 83 -11.18 -0.01 -8.27
N ALA A 84 -9.95 -0.29 -7.87
CA ALA A 84 -9.24 0.49 -6.88
C ALA A 84 -7.76 0.64 -7.26
N ALA A 85 -7.14 1.67 -6.73
CA ALA A 85 -5.69 1.83 -6.74
C ALA A 85 -5.17 1.87 -5.30
N PHE A 86 -3.95 1.38 -5.11
CA PHE A 86 -3.25 1.48 -3.84
C PHE A 86 -1.85 2.03 -4.08
N THR A 87 -1.38 2.90 -3.21
CA THR A 87 -0.01 3.39 -3.28
C THR A 87 0.63 3.48 -1.91
N THR A 88 1.93 3.21 -1.88
CA THR A 88 2.81 3.45 -0.73
C THR A 88 4.14 3.98 -1.22
N SER A 89 4.84 4.72 -0.37
CA SER A 89 6.14 5.29 -0.68
C SER A 89 6.98 5.54 0.55
N GLU A 90 8.26 5.54 0.36
CA GLU A 90 9.23 6.02 1.33
C GLU A 90 10.05 7.18 0.75
N LYS A 91 10.63 7.96 1.64
CA LYS A 91 11.48 9.09 1.34
C LYS A 91 12.81 8.93 2.07
N GLY A 92 13.92 9.10 1.36
CA GLY A 92 15.25 9.21 1.92
C GLY A 92 15.73 10.67 2.00
N ARG A 93 17.02 10.86 1.74
CA ARG A 93 17.73 12.15 1.81
C ARG A 93 17.30 13.11 0.72
N TYR A 94 17.43 14.39 0.98
CA TYR A 94 17.33 15.44 -0.04
C TYR A 94 18.63 15.52 -0.84
N VAL A 95 18.50 15.66 -2.14
CA VAL A 95 19.64 15.71 -3.09
C VAL A 95 19.63 17.07 -3.78
N PRO A 96 20.52 17.98 -3.35
CA PRO A 96 20.64 19.30 -3.93
C PRO A 96 21.21 19.25 -5.35
N ALA A 97 20.95 20.30 -6.11
CA ALA A 97 21.52 20.50 -7.44
C ALA A 97 21.78 21.99 -7.66
N ASP A 98 22.66 22.31 -8.62
CA ASP A 98 22.98 23.69 -8.97
C ASP A 98 21.76 24.48 -9.46
N GLU A 99 20.86 23.81 -10.18
CA GLU A 99 19.59 24.38 -10.62
C GLU A 99 18.44 23.86 -9.74
N PRO A 100 17.59 24.75 -9.17
CA PRO A 100 16.48 24.35 -8.29
C PRO A 100 15.50 23.35 -8.92
N VAL A 101 15.35 23.37 -10.24
CA VAL A 101 14.46 22.44 -10.96
C VAL A 101 14.97 20.98 -10.93
N ASN A 102 16.26 20.80 -10.69
CA ASN A 102 16.93 19.50 -10.59
C ASN A 102 17.06 19.01 -9.14
N PHE A 103 16.68 19.87 -8.17
CA PHE A 103 16.63 19.46 -6.77
C PHE A 103 15.63 18.31 -6.61
N THR A 104 16.05 17.24 -5.93
CA THR A 104 15.22 16.03 -5.78
C THR A 104 15.34 15.44 -4.38
N VAL A 105 14.72 14.30 -4.19
CA VAL A 105 14.76 13.51 -2.96
C VAL A 105 14.95 12.04 -3.35
N GLU A 106 15.66 11.30 -2.53
CA GLU A 106 15.68 9.84 -2.62
C GLU A 106 14.32 9.29 -2.27
N TYR A 107 13.84 8.32 -3.04
CA TYR A 107 12.52 7.74 -2.81
C TYR A 107 12.40 6.36 -3.42
N SER A 108 11.45 5.60 -2.87
CA SER A 108 10.86 4.43 -3.50
C SER A 108 9.34 4.55 -3.44
N SER A 109 8.66 4.02 -4.41
CA SER A 109 7.18 4.01 -4.42
C SER A 109 6.63 2.86 -5.25
N VAL A 110 5.46 2.36 -4.83
CA VAL A 110 4.67 1.37 -5.55
C VAL A 110 3.27 1.92 -5.76
N VAL A 111 2.74 1.72 -6.96
CA VAL A 111 1.31 1.87 -7.26
C VAL A 111 0.80 0.53 -7.75
N ALA A 112 -0.24 0.02 -7.10
CA ALA A 112 -0.93 -1.22 -7.45
C ALA A 112 -2.36 -0.91 -7.89
N TYR A 113 -2.86 -1.64 -8.87
CA TYR A 113 -4.22 -1.54 -9.37
C TYR A 113 -4.89 -2.91 -9.28
N GLY A 114 -6.19 -2.91 -9.02
CA GLY A 114 -6.92 -4.15 -8.88
C GLY A 114 -8.39 -3.95 -8.56
N THR A 115 -9.01 -4.97 -8.03
CA THR A 115 -10.38 -4.94 -7.53
C THR A 115 -10.40 -5.14 -6.02
N VAL A 116 -11.18 -4.32 -5.32
CA VAL A 116 -11.31 -4.42 -3.87
C VAL A 116 -12.63 -5.05 -3.46
N GLY A 117 -12.61 -5.87 -2.43
CA GLY A 117 -13.79 -6.47 -1.83
C GLY A 117 -13.58 -6.76 -0.36
N PHE A 118 -14.63 -7.24 0.31
CA PHE A 118 -14.50 -7.70 1.69
C PHE A 118 -14.07 -9.15 1.79
N VAL A 119 -13.21 -9.43 2.75
CA VAL A 119 -13.00 -10.80 3.23
C VAL A 119 -14.24 -11.19 4.03
N THR A 120 -14.96 -12.21 3.57
CA THR A 120 -16.19 -12.69 4.22
C THR A 120 -15.98 -13.92 5.09
N ASP A 121 -14.98 -14.75 4.77
CA ASP A 121 -14.64 -15.95 5.56
C ASP A 121 -14.02 -15.57 6.92
N PRO A 122 -14.63 -15.96 8.05
CA PRO A 122 -14.12 -15.63 9.39
C PRO A 122 -12.71 -16.16 9.66
N ALA A 123 -12.34 -17.32 9.08
CA ALA A 123 -11.02 -17.89 9.26
C ALA A 123 -9.96 -17.09 8.49
N GLU A 124 -10.28 -16.60 7.29
CA GLU A 124 -9.42 -15.72 6.53
C GLU A 124 -9.28 -14.35 7.22
N LYS A 125 -10.37 -13.75 7.70
CA LYS A 125 -10.33 -12.51 8.50
C LYS A 125 -9.38 -12.64 9.68
N ARG A 126 -9.49 -13.74 10.44
CA ARG A 126 -8.60 -13.99 11.58
C ARG A 126 -7.13 -14.02 11.14
N ARG A 127 -6.80 -14.78 10.11
CA ARG A 127 -5.42 -14.87 9.59
C ARG A 127 -4.88 -13.51 9.16
N VAL A 128 -5.70 -12.68 8.51
CA VAL A 128 -5.30 -11.33 8.11
C VAL A 128 -5.04 -10.46 9.34
N LEU A 129 -5.94 -10.46 10.33
CA LEU A 129 -5.76 -9.67 11.55
C LEU A 129 -4.54 -10.14 12.38
N GLU A 130 -4.28 -11.45 12.42
CA GLU A 130 -3.07 -12.01 13.03
C GLU A 130 -1.79 -11.57 12.29
N ARG A 131 -1.83 -11.44 10.94
CA ARG A 131 -0.73 -10.85 10.17
C ARG A 131 -0.48 -9.38 10.53
N PHE A 132 -1.53 -8.58 10.77
CA PHE A 132 -1.37 -7.22 11.26
C PHE A 132 -0.66 -7.21 12.62
N MET A 133 -1.06 -8.07 13.54
CA MET A 133 -0.38 -8.18 14.84
C MET A 133 1.08 -8.61 14.68
N GLY A 134 1.36 -9.60 13.83
CA GLY A 134 2.73 -10.05 13.55
C GLY A 134 3.62 -8.99 12.91
N LYS A 135 3.06 -8.10 12.08
CA LYS A 135 3.82 -7.01 11.43
C LYS A 135 4.03 -5.82 12.37
N PHE A 136 2.98 -5.38 13.08
CA PHE A 136 2.98 -4.11 13.82
C PHE A 136 3.19 -4.24 15.33
N ALA A 137 3.05 -5.44 15.85
CA ALA A 137 3.23 -5.72 17.27
C ALA A 137 3.94 -7.07 17.52
N PRO A 138 5.08 -7.36 16.82
CA PRO A 138 5.74 -8.65 16.88
C PRO A 138 6.28 -9.00 18.30
N GLN A 139 6.43 -8.00 19.16
CA GLN A 139 6.89 -8.16 20.55
C GLN A 139 5.76 -8.52 21.52
N LEU A 140 4.49 -8.53 21.08
CA LEU A 140 3.33 -8.80 21.94
C LEU A 140 2.79 -10.20 21.69
N THR A 141 2.39 -10.89 22.77
CA THR A 141 1.86 -12.25 22.75
C THR A 141 0.37 -12.27 23.07
N ALA A 142 -0.42 -12.91 22.20
CA ALA A 142 -1.86 -13.08 22.43
C ALA A 142 -2.12 -13.93 23.70
N GLY A 143 -3.01 -13.47 24.57
CA GLY A 143 -3.35 -14.11 25.83
C GLY A 143 -2.43 -13.73 27.00
N GLU A 144 -1.32 -13.00 26.73
CA GLU A 144 -0.43 -12.46 27.76
C GLU A 144 -0.47 -10.92 27.75
N ASP A 145 -0.18 -10.31 26.59
CA ASP A 145 -0.09 -8.85 26.44
C ASP A 145 -1.38 -8.23 25.89
N TYR A 146 -2.17 -9.02 25.15
CA TYR A 146 -3.46 -8.59 24.63
C TYR A 146 -4.45 -9.76 24.50
N GLU A 147 -5.74 -9.46 24.53
CA GLU A 147 -6.78 -10.47 24.37
C GLU A 147 -6.74 -11.10 22.96
N PRO A 148 -6.80 -12.43 22.84
CA PRO A 148 -6.87 -13.11 21.54
C PRO A 148 -8.02 -12.58 20.68
N ILE A 149 -7.83 -12.56 19.36
CA ILE A 149 -8.88 -12.12 18.42
C ILE A 149 -10.13 -12.99 18.60
N SER A 150 -11.20 -12.39 19.11
CA SER A 150 -12.48 -13.06 19.37
C SER A 150 -13.37 -13.11 18.12
N GLY A 151 -14.42 -13.95 18.15
CA GLY A 151 -15.46 -13.93 17.11
C GLY A 151 -16.13 -12.56 17.00
N GLU A 152 -16.43 -11.91 18.13
CA GLU A 152 -17.02 -10.56 18.17
C GLU A 152 -16.09 -9.53 17.50
N SER A 153 -14.79 -9.60 17.74
CA SER A 153 -13.81 -8.73 17.08
C SER A 153 -13.81 -8.91 15.55
N ILE A 154 -13.91 -10.17 15.09
CA ILE A 154 -14.02 -10.51 13.67
C ILE A 154 -15.31 -9.96 13.07
N ASP A 155 -16.44 -10.10 13.76
CA ASP A 155 -17.74 -9.71 13.26
C ASP A 155 -17.89 -8.19 13.10
N ARG A 156 -17.30 -7.40 13.99
CA ARG A 156 -17.34 -5.93 13.94
C ARG A 156 -16.27 -5.28 13.08
N THR A 157 -15.28 -6.04 12.58
CA THR A 157 -14.18 -5.53 11.76
C THR A 157 -14.46 -5.80 10.29
N ALA A 158 -14.37 -4.76 9.46
CA ALA A 158 -14.26 -4.91 8.02
C ALA A 158 -12.80 -5.20 7.65
N VAL A 159 -12.57 -6.26 6.88
CA VAL A 159 -11.26 -6.54 6.27
C VAL A 159 -11.42 -6.39 4.76
N TYR A 160 -10.70 -5.43 4.20
CA TYR A 160 -10.65 -5.17 2.78
C TYR A 160 -9.55 -6.00 2.15
N ARG A 161 -9.80 -6.53 0.97
CA ARG A 161 -8.84 -7.26 0.15
C ARG A 161 -8.80 -6.63 -1.22
N LEU A 162 -7.66 -6.07 -1.58
CA LEU A 162 -7.35 -5.64 -2.93
C LEU A 162 -6.61 -6.78 -3.63
N ASP A 163 -7.27 -7.44 -4.57
CA ASP A 163 -6.61 -8.38 -5.48
C ASP A 163 -5.90 -7.57 -6.55
N VAL A 164 -4.57 -7.70 -6.60
CA VAL A 164 -3.72 -6.90 -7.47
C VAL A 164 -3.65 -7.53 -8.86
N ASP A 165 -4.08 -6.78 -9.88
CA ASP A 165 -3.99 -7.17 -11.29
C ASP A 165 -2.68 -6.70 -11.92
N SER A 166 -2.23 -5.49 -11.55
CA SER A 166 -1.01 -4.88 -12.04
C SER A 166 -0.41 -3.91 -11.03
N TRP A 167 0.89 -3.69 -11.15
CA TRP A 167 1.62 -2.71 -10.34
C TRP A 167 2.78 -2.09 -11.08
N SER A 168 3.26 -0.98 -10.56
CA SER A 168 4.51 -0.37 -10.98
C SER A 168 5.31 0.08 -9.77
N GLY A 169 6.63 -0.12 -9.82
CA GLY A 169 7.58 0.33 -8.82
C GLY A 169 8.53 1.38 -9.41
N LYS A 170 8.88 2.37 -8.60
CA LYS A 170 9.90 3.37 -8.92
C LYS A 170 10.85 3.53 -7.77
N THR A 171 12.13 3.72 -8.10
CA THR A 171 13.16 4.06 -7.13
C THR A 171 14.08 5.14 -7.68
N GLY A 172 14.62 5.97 -6.79
CA GLY A 172 15.54 7.04 -7.13
C GLY A 172 16.47 7.30 -5.96
N TRP A 173 17.21 6.26 -5.53
CA TRP A 173 18.23 6.38 -4.51
C TRP A 173 19.57 6.74 -5.16
N THR A 174 20.38 7.49 -4.45
CA THR A 174 21.76 7.81 -4.79
C THR A 174 22.71 6.94 -3.98
N ASP A 175 23.99 6.93 -4.32
CA ASP A 175 25.02 6.25 -3.54
C ASP A 175 25.08 6.84 -2.12
N ASP A 176 25.46 6.04 -1.12
CA ASP A 176 25.52 6.45 0.29
C ASP A 176 26.41 7.67 0.53
N ASP A 177 27.48 7.83 -0.28
CA ASP A 177 28.43 8.94 -0.21
C ASP A 177 28.12 10.08 -1.20
N HIS A 178 26.88 10.17 -1.73
CA HIS A 178 26.51 11.21 -2.69
C HIS A 178 26.77 12.60 -2.12
N PRO A 179 27.58 13.44 -2.80
CA PRO A 179 28.00 14.74 -2.29
C PRO A 179 26.81 15.67 -2.05
N GLY A 180 26.70 16.18 -0.82
CA GLY A 180 25.68 17.15 -0.44
C GLY A 180 24.28 16.58 -0.18
N ALA A 181 24.05 15.28 -0.32
CA ALA A 181 22.80 14.66 0.13
C ALA A 181 22.67 14.77 1.66
N TYR A 182 21.48 15.12 2.17
CA TYR A 182 21.26 15.39 3.60
C TYR A 182 19.86 15.00 4.07
N ASP A 183 19.74 14.69 5.35
CA ASP A 183 18.47 14.62 6.03
C ASP A 183 17.99 15.98 6.48
N LEU A 184 16.68 16.25 6.40
CA LEU A 184 16.14 17.58 6.73
C LEU A 184 16.36 17.95 8.21
N ASP A 185 16.44 16.94 9.08
CA ASP A 185 16.66 17.14 10.52
C ASP A 185 18.10 17.57 10.83
N ASP A 186 19.06 17.28 9.93
CA ASP A 186 20.46 17.67 10.10
C ASP A 186 20.69 19.19 9.82
N VAL A 187 19.73 19.86 9.18
CA VAL A 187 19.85 21.27 8.75
C VAL A 187 18.81 22.21 9.38
N ARG A 188 17.98 21.71 10.30
CA ARG A 188 17.03 22.47 11.11
C ARG A 188 17.60 22.77 12.49
#